data_ec50bf2413462d0956bcf7700f11704a
#
_entry.id   ec50bf2413462d0956bcf7700f11704a
#
_cell.length_a   1.000
_cell.length_b   1.000
_cell.length_c   1.000
_cell.angle_alpha   90.00
_cell.angle_beta   90.00
_cell.angle_gamma   90.00
#
_symmetry.space_group_name_H-M   'P 1'
#
loop_
_entity.id
_entity.type
_entity.pdbx_description
1 polymer ?
#
loop_
_entity_poly.entity_id
_entity_poly.type
_entity_poly.pdbx_seq_one_letter_code
_entity_poly.pdbx_strand_id
1 'polypeptide(L)'
;MAAIPLQREIHYPESDGKPMAESDVHQAVMFDLIHALKTRYSGEPDVYVSGNILLYYVEGNPRASVSPDVLVTWGIPKGRRKTYLLWKEGRSPGFVVEVTSDTTRNEDLRKKKDLYEQLGVEEYFLFDPLDDYLRPRLQGHRLLDGRYEPIPPSIDGSLVSRTTGLRLKPEGENLRLIDEATGERLLFVDEIDQELARLRKELGRS
;
A
#
# COMPACT_ATOMS: atom_id res chain seq x y z
N MET A 1 48.22 -8.16 18.55
CA MET A 1 46.93 -7.48 18.47
C MET A 1 46.21 -7.99 17.20
N ALA A 2 45.10 -8.72 17.36
CA ALA A 2 44.34 -9.16 16.21
C ALA A 2 43.54 -7.98 15.65
N ALA A 3 43.69 -7.68 14.37
CA ALA A 3 42.91 -6.64 13.69
C ALA A 3 41.45 -7.05 13.70
N ILE A 4 40.58 -6.21 14.27
CA ILE A 4 39.11 -6.39 14.17
C ILE A 4 38.78 -6.20 12.69
N PRO A 5 38.17 -7.16 12.00
CA PRO A 5 37.79 -6.99 10.62
C PRO A 5 36.75 -5.85 10.53
N LEU A 6 37.05 -4.83 9.73
CA LEU A 6 36.09 -3.80 9.37
C LEU A 6 34.88 -4.49 8.74
N GLN A 7 33.76 -4.53 9.47
CA GLN A 7 32.48 -4.96 8.92
C GLN A 7 32.14 -3.99 7.79
N ARG A 8 32.19 -4.48 6.54
CA ARG A 8 31.75 -3.67 5.38
C ARG A 8 30.29 -3.32 5.59
N GLU A 9 29.99 -2.04 5.69
CA GLU A 9 28.63 -1.55 5.73
C GLU A 9 27.93 -1.94 4.43
N ILE A 10 26.85 -2.72 4.54
CA ILE A 10 26.09 -3.19 3.38
C ILE A 10 25.20 -2.04 2.92
N HIS A 11 25.40 -1.61 1.68
CA HIS A 11 24.56 -0.60 1.06
C HIS A 11 23.26 -1.22 0.55
N TYR A 12 22.12 -0.64 0.95
CA TYR A 12 20.78 -0.98 0.47
C TYR A 12 20.31 0.11 -0.48
N PRO A 13 20.28 -0.12 -1.81
CA PRO A 13 19.87 0.87 -2.79
C PRO A 13 18.45 1.42 -2.54
N GLU A 14 18.22 2.67 -2.93
CA GLU A 14 16.90 3.32 -2.88
C GLU A 14 16.07 3.00 -4.15
N SER A 15 16.68 2.39 -5.17
CA SER A 15 16.06 1.98 -6.43
C SER A 15 16.59 0.61 -6.85
N ASP A 16 15.76 -0.22 -7.44
CA ASP A 16 16.12 -1.52 -8.02
C ASP A 16 16.77 -1.40 -9.41
N GLY A 17 16.88 -0.18 -9.93
CA GLY A 17 17.47 0.12 -11.23
C GLY A 17 16.58 -0.24 -12.42
N LYS A 18 15.35 -0.71 -12.19
CA LYS A 18 14.38 -0.94 -13.24
C LYS A 18 13.71 0.38 -13.65
N PRO A 19 13.35 0.54 -14.95
CA PRO A 19 12.53 1.67 -15.35
C PRO A 19 11.18 1.62 -14.65
N MET A 20 10.76 2.71 -14.02
CA MET A 20 9.39 2.87 -13.52
C MET A 20 8.47 3.24 -14.70
N ALA A 21 8.24 2.29 -15.62
CA ALA A 21 7.28 2.47 -16.69
C ALA A 21 5.92 1.92 -16.26
N GLU A 22 5.22 2.69 -15.43
CA GLU A 22 3.85 2.42 -15.05
C GLU A 22 2.90 3.29 -15.86
N SER A 23 1.68 2.80 -16.11
CA SER A 23 0.66 3.59 -16.79
C SER A 23 0.19 4.76 -15.92
N ASP A 24 -0.29 5.84 -16.56
CA ASP A 24 -0.87 6.99 -15.83
C ASP A 24 -1.99 6.55 -14.88
N VAL A 25 -2.80 5.55 -15.29
CA VAL A 25 -3.88 4.99 -14.46
C VAL A 25 -3.32 4.32 -13.21
N HIS A 26 -2.26 3.51 -13.34
CA HIS A 26 -1.61 2.86 -12.19
C HIS A 26 -1.09 3.91 -11.20
N GLN A 27 -0.35 4.91 -11.72
CA GLN A 27 0.22 5.96 -10.89
C GLN A 27 -0.88 6.77 -10.17
N ALA A 28 -1.95 7.14 -10.87
CA ALA A 28 -3.06 7.89 -10.30
C ALA A 28 -3.70 7.12 -9.13
N VAL A 29 -4.06 5.85 -9.35
CA VAL A 29 -4.66 5.00 -8.30
C VAL A 29 -3.73 4.87 -7.09
N MET A 30 -2.45 4.59 -7.32
CA MET A 30 -1.47 4.47 -6.24
C MET A 30 -1.34 5.75 -5.43
N PHE A 31 -1.22 6.92 -6.10
CA PHE A 31 -1.09 8.21 -5.41
C PHE A 31 -2.34 8.59 -4.63
N ASP A 32 -3.51 8.36 -5.19
CA ASP A 32 -4.79 8.62 -4.53
C ASP A 32 -4.95 7.79 -3.26
N LEU A 33 -4.64 6.49 -3.32
CA LEU A 33 -4.67 5.60 -2.16
C LEU A 33 -3.68 6.04 -1.08
N ILE A 34 -2.43 6.34 -1.45
CA ILE A 34 -1.42 6.81 -0.49
C ILE A 34 -1.85 8.11 0.16
N HIS A 35 -2.37 9.06 -0.61
CA HIS A 35 -2.80 10.36 -0.11
C HIS A 35 -4.00 10.22 0.84
N ALA A 36 -5.03 9.48 0.44
CA ALA A 36 -6.22 9.23 1.24
C ALA A 36 -5.87 8.57 2.59
N LEU A 37 -5.00 7.54 2.57
CA LEU A 37 -4.54 6.88 3.78
C LEU A 37 -3.66 7.79 4.66
N LYS A 38 -2.77 8.60 4.08
CA LYS A 38 -1.99 9.59 4.85
C LYS A 38 -2.89 10.63 5.52
N THR A 39 -3.93 11.07 4.85
CA THR A 39 -4.94 12.00 5.40
C THR A 39 -5.72 11.34 6.52
N ARG A 40 -6.22 10.13 6.31
CA ARG A 40 -6.93 9.31 7.32
C ARG A 40 -6.15 9.18 8.62
N TYR A 41 -4.86 8.86 8.50
CA TYR A 41 -3.98 8.65 9.65
C TYR A 41 -3.17 9.90 10.04
N SER A 42 -3.59 11.11 9.62
CA SER A 42 -2.83 12.35 9.89
C SER A 42 -2.62 12.61 11.38
N GLY A 43 -3.60 12.28 12.22
CA GLY A 43 -3.56 12.40 13.68
C GLY A 43 -2.81 11.28 14.41
N GLU A 44 -2.47 10.17 13.73
CA GLU A 44 -1.88 8.98 14.36
C GLU A 44 -0.34 9.02 14.25
N PRO A 45 0.41 9.26 15.33
CA PRO A 45 1.87 9.42 15.28
C PRO A 45 2.62 8.14 14.92
N ASP A 46 2.03 6.98 15.25
CA ASP A 46 2.64 5.66 15.12
C ASP A 46 2.06 4.86 13.95
N VAL A 47 1.49 5.54 12.93
CA VAL A 47 1.03 4.92 11.70
C VAL A 47 1.82 5.47 10.53
N TYR A 48 2.57 4.61 9.88
CA TYR A 48 3.35 4.91 8.69
C TYR A 48 2.64 4.47 7.43
N VAL A 49 2.41 5.42 6.53
CA VAL A 49 1.82 5.18 5.21
C VAL A 49 2.82 5.56 4.13
N SER A 50 3.08 4.66 3.22
CA SER A 50 3.96 4.88 2.06
C SER A 50 3.54 3.99 0.88
N GLY A 51 4.29 4.08 -0.19
CA GLY A 51 4.21 3.20 -1.33
C GLY A 51 5.38 3.44 -2.26
N ASN A 52 5.56 2.52 -3.20
CA ASN A 52 6.67 2.53 -4.16
C ASN A 52 8.03 2.76 -3.46
N ILE A 53 8.22 2.10 -2.32
CA ILE A 53 9.47 2.12 -1.53
C ILE A 53 10.04 0.71 -1.43
N LEU A 54 11.35 0.56 -1.62
CA LEU A 54 12.00 -0.74 -1.48
C LEU A 54 11.96 -1.21 -0.02
N LEU A 55 11.19 -2.28 0.21
CA LEU A 55 11.14 -3.03 1.45
C LEU A 55 12.14 -4.17 1.38
N TYR A 56 13.20 -4.07 2.17
CA TYR A 56 14.20 -5.14 2.33
C TYR A 56 13.82 -6.03 3.50
N TYR A 57 13.76 -7.34 3.25
CA TYR A 57 13.25 -8.31 4.23
C TYR A 57 14.30 -9.30 4.74
N VAL A 58 15.53 -9.29 4.19
CA VAL A 58 16.67 -10.10 4.67
C VAL A 58 17.87 -9.21 4.93
N GLU A 59 18.26 -9.07 6.20
CA GLU A 59 19.49 -8.35 6.56
C GLU A 59 20.71 -9.03 5.92
N GLY A 60 21.62 -8.22 5.37
CA GLY A 60 22.81 -8.74 4.69
C GLY A 60 22.59 -9.05 3.20
N ASN A 61 21.35 -9.05 2.70
CA ASN A 61 21.06 -9.37 1.30
C ASN A 61 20.33 -8.22 0.58
N PRO A 62 21.03 -7.33 -0.14
CA PRO A 62 20.40 -6.23 -0.87
C PRO A 62 19.62 -6.65 -2.12
N ARG A 63 19.55 -7.96 -2.42
CA ARG A 63 18.69 -8.49 -3.49
C ARG A 63 17.33 -8.98 -2.97
N ALA A 64 17.19 -9.13 -1.66
CA ALA A 64 15.95 -9.55 -1.02
C ALA A 64 15.08 -8.33 -0.71
N SER A 65 14.43 -7.80 -1.72
CA SER A 65 13.55 -6.64 -1.63
C SER A 65 12.28 -6.83 -2.45
N VAL A 66 11.26 -6.08 -2.07
CA VAL A 66 9.99 -5.92 -2.79
C VAL A 66 9.55 -4.45 -2.68
N SER A 67 8.84 -3.95 -3.68
CA SER A 67 8.29 -2.59 -3.65
C SER A 67 6.77 -2.68 -3.69
N PRO A 68 6.08 -2.55 -2.53
CA PRO A 68 4.62 -2.46 -2.50
C PRO A 68 4.15 -1.13 -3.10
N ASP A 69 3.07 -1.15 -3.89
CA ASP A 69 2.49 0.07 -4.44
C ASP A 69 1.90 0.95 -3.32
N VAL A 70 1.23 0.33 -2.35
CA VAL A 70 0.71 1.00 -1.15
C VAL A 70 0.95 0.13 0.08
N LEU A 71 1.44 0.71 1.16
CA LEU A 71 1.59 0.03 2.44
C LEU A 71 1.18 0.89 3.63
N VAL A 72 0.65 0.25 4.67
CA VAL A 72 0.42 0.85 5.98
C VAL A 72 1.05 -0.04 7.06
N THR A 73 1.82 0.57 7.95
CA THR A 73 2.43 -0.10 9.10
C THR A 73 2.07 0.62 10.39
N TRP A 74 1.55 -0.12 11.35
CA TRP A 74 1.21 0.38 12.69
C TRP A 74 2.33 0.09 13.68
N GLY A 75 2.43 0.94 14.69
CA GLY A 75 3.40 0.80 15.78
C GLY A 75 4.82 1.20 15.40
N ILE A 76 4.99 2.00 14.36
CA ILE A 76 6.25 2.64 13.99
C ILE A 76 6.03 4.14 13.74
N PRO A 77 7.01 4.99 14.10
CA PRO A 77 6.84 6.44 13.98
C PRO A 77 6.72 6.87 12.52
N LYS A 78 5.96 7.94 12.30
CA LYS A 78 5.96 8.65 11.02
C LYS A 78 7.36 9.16 10.69
N GLY A 79 7.62 9.35 9.41
CA GLY A 79 8.88 9.95 8.94
C GLY A 79 9.18 9.53 7.51
N ARG A 80 10.05 10.30 6.87
CA ARG A 80 10.53 9.97 5.53
C ARG A 80 11.60 8.89 5.63
N ARG A 81 11.47 7.84 4.82
CA ARG A 81 12.43 6.75 4.69
C ARG A 81 12.95 6.69 3.26
N LYS A 82 14.20 6.36 3.12
CA LYS A 82 14.81 6.06 1.83
C LYS A 82 14.49 4.63 1.39
N THR A 83 14.50 3.72 2.36
CA THR A 83 14.20 2.31 2.22
C THR A 83 13.47 1.83 3.48
N TYR A 84 12.68 0.79 3.38
CA TYR A 84 12.06 0.13 4.52
C TYR A 84 12.90 -1.11 4.88
N LEU A 85 13.66 -1.05 5.96
CA LEU A 85 14.49 -2.16 6.42
C LEU A 85 13.72 -2.92 7.51
N LEU A 86 13.15 -4.07 7.18
CA LEU A 86 12.26 -4.82 8.07
C LEU A 86 12.85 -5.07 9.45
N TRP A 87 14.13 -5.42 9.53
CA TRP A 87 14.84 -5.69 10.79
C TRP A 87 15.11 -4.43 11.63
N LYS A 88 15.12 -3.25 11.03
CA LYS A 88 15.25 -1.97 11.74
C LYS A 88 13.90 -1.45 12.22
N GLU A 89 12.89 -1.57 11.39
CA GLU A 89 11.53 -1.16 11.75
C GLU A 89 10.89 -2.11 12.76
N GLY A 90 11.29 -3.40 12.76
CA GLY A 90 10.80 -4.44 13.67
C GLY A 90 9.33 -4.80 13.46
N ARG A 91 8.71 -4.31 12.39
CA ARG A 91 7.29 -4.54 12.04
C ARG A 91 7.13 -4.75 10.55
N SER A 92 6.33 -5.73 10.18
CA SER A 92 5.82 -5.87 8.82
C SER A 92 4.66 -4.89 8.57
N PRO A 93 4.41 -4.48 7.33
CA PRO A 93 3.17 -3.80 7.00
C PRO A 93 1.96 -4.65 7.41
N GLY A 94 0.95 -4.04 8.01
CA GLY A 94 -0.30 -4.73 8.30
C GLY A 94 -1.26 -4.72 7.10
N PHE A 95 -1.10 -3.75 6.20
CA PHE A 95 -1.96 -3.58 5.02
C PHE A 95 -1.10 -3.26 3.81
N VAL A 96 -1.33 -3.99 2.72
CA VAL A 96 -0.67 -3.78 1.42
C VAL A 96 -1.71 -3.83 0.31
N VAL A 97 -1.60 -2.91 -0.65
CA VAL A 97 -2.34 -2.95 -1.92
C VAL A 97 -1.34 -2.95 -3.06
N GLU A 98 -1.55 -3.82 -4.03
CA GLU A 98 -0.89 -3.81 -5.33
C GLU A 98 -1.90 -3.42 -6.41
N VAL A 99 -1.53 -2.46 -7.23
CA VAL A 99 -2.28 -2.05 -8.42
C VAL A 99 -1.72 -2.83 -9.59
N THR A 100 -2.45 -3.80 -10.12
CA THR A 100 -1.92 -4.73 -11.11
C THR A 100 -1.92 -4.15 -12.51
N SER A 101 -0.92 -4.55 -13.28
CA SER A 101 -0.80 -4.28 -14.71
C SER A 101 -0.49 -5.58 -15.47
N ASP A 102 -0.51 -5.54 -16.81
CA ASP A 102 -0.18 -6.73 -17.63
C ASP A 102 1.19 -7.32 -17.29
N THR A 103 2.15 -6.47 -16.97
CA THR A 103 3.53 -6.89 -16.69
C THR A 103 3.73 -7.43 -15.29
N THR A 104 2.96 -6.98 -14.30
CA THR A 104 3.16 -7.33 -12.88
C THR A 104 2.22 -8.41 -12.37
N ARG A 105 1.06 -8.65 -13.01
CA ARG A 105 -0.01 -9.53 -12.52
C ARG A 105 0.45 -10.91 -12.03
N ASN A 106 1.36 -11.57 -12.78
CA ASN A 106 1.84 -12.90 -12.41
C ASN A 106 2.75 -12.89 -11.20
N GLU A 107 3.52 -11.80 -11.03
CA GLU A 107 4.36 -11.57 -9.87
C GLU A 107 3.50 -11.25 -8.64
N ASP A 108 2.52 -10.36 -8.80
CA ASP A 108 1.59 -9.94 -7.76
C ASP A 108 0.72 -11.10 -7.27
N LEU A 109 0.16 -11.88 -8.19
CA LEU A 109 -0.73 -13.00 -7.86
C LEU A 109 -0.07 -14.15 -7.12
N ARG A 110 1.22 -14.38 -7.31
CA ARG A 110 1.91 -15.55 -6.75
C ARG A 110 3.10 -15.17 -5.89
N LYS A 111 4.14 -14.59 -6.49
CA LYS A 111 5.40 -14.34 -5.78
C LYS A 111 5.24 -13.35 -4.64
N LYS A 112 4.60 -12.20 -4.88
CA LYS A 112 4.37 -11.19 -3.83
C LYS A 112 3.39 -11.71 -2.78
N LYS A 113 2.33 -12.42 -3.18
CA LYS A 113 1.39 -13.05 -2.25
C LYS A 113 2.11 -13.99 -1.28
N ASP A 114 2.90 -14.94 -1.80
CA ASP A 114 3.62 -15.90 -0.97
C ASP A 114 4.65 -15.20 -0.08
N LEU A 115 5.32 -14.17 -0.60
CA LEU A 115 6.26 -13.36 0.15
C LEU A 115 5.57 -12.60 1.29
N TYR A 116 4.48 -11.89 1.00
CA TYR A 116 3.75 -11.12 2.02
C TYR A 116 3.15 -12.03 3.10
N GLU A 117 2.69 -13.23 2.74
CA GLU A 117 2.27 -14.26 3.69
C GLU A 117 3.43 -14.63 4.65
N GLN A 118 4.63 -14.92 4.10
CA GLN A 118 5.81 -15.26 4.88
C GLN A 118 6.30 -14.12 5.77
N LEU A 119 6.17 -12.87 5.30
CA LEU A 119 6.55 -11.68 6.05
C LEU A 119 5.52 -11.33 7.14
N GLY A 120 4.36 -11.98 7.17
CA GLY A 120 3.31 -11.72 8.15
C GLY A 120 2.52 -10.44 7.87
N VAL A 121 2.39 -10.04 6.60
CA VAL A 121 1.48 -8.93 6.21
C VAL A 121 0.06 -9.39 6.49
N GLU A 122 -0.69 -8.63 7.34
CA GLU A 122 -1.99 -9.08 7.82
C GLU A 122 -3.07 -9.09 6.73
N GLU A 123 -3.06 -8.10 5.83
CA GLU A 123 -3.99 -8.03 4.70
C GLU A 123 -3.29 -7.60 3.42
N TYR A 124 -3.54 -8.33 2.36
CA TYR A 124 -2.99 -8.11 1.02
C TYR A 124 -4.11 -8.00 0.00
N PHE A 125 -4.14 -6.90 -0.74
CA PHE A 125 -5.14 -6.62 -1.77
C PHE A 125 -4.48 -6.44 -3.13
N LEU A 126 -5.19 -6.92 -4.17
CA LEU A 126 -4.84 -6.72 -5.57
C LEU A 126 -6.00 -6.00 -6.25
N PHE A 127 -5.69 -4.96 -6.99
CA PHE A 127 -6.66 -4.21 -7.75
C PHE A 127 -6.24 -4.05 -9.20
N ASP A 128 -7.15 -4.37 -10.12
CA ASP A 128 -7.01 -4.20 -11.56
C ASP A 128 -7.86 -3.00 -12.01
N PRO A 129 -7.26 -1.83 -12.23
CA PRO A 129 -8.00 -0.61 -12.59
C PRO A 129 -8.78 -0.75 -13.90
N LEU A 130 -8.24 -1.47 -14.87
CA LEU A 130 -8.80 -1.60 -16.22
C LEU A 130 -9.72 -2.80 -16.38
N ASP A 131 -9.81 -3.68 -15.34
CA ASP A 131 -10.58 -4.93 -15.39
C ASP A 131 -10.16 -5.87 -16.55
N ASP A 132 -8.86 -5.85 -16.87
CA ASP A 132 -8.31 -6.62 -17.99
C ASP A 132 -7.70 -7.95 -17.56
N TYR A 133 -7.16 -8.03 -16.33
CA TYR A 133 -6.26 -9.10 -15.90
C TYR A 133 -6.80 -9.95 -14.76
N LEU A 134 -7.56 -9.35 -13.81
CA LEU A 134 -8.09 -10.04 -12.65
C LEU A 134 -9.57 -10.31 -12.75
N ARG A 135 -9.99 -11.49 -12.27
CA ARG A 135 -11.41 -11.87 -12.12
C ARG A 135 -11.62 -12.47 -10.74
N PRO A 136 -12.32 -11.79 -9.82
CA PRO A 136 -12.78 -10.38 -9.90
C PRO A 136 -11.61 -9.38 -9.89
N ARG A 137 -11.85 -8.15 -10.37
CA ARG A 137 -10.85 -7.08 -10.50
C ARG A 137 -10.31 -6.56 -9.16
N LEU A 138 -10.98 -6.83 -8.06
CA LEU A 138 -10.51 -6.62 -6.70
C LEU A 138 -10.47 -7.96 -5.98
N GLN A 139 -9.29 -8.32 -5.49
CA GLN A 139 -9.07 -9.53 -4.69
C GLN A 139 -8.39 -9.14 -3.39
N GLY A 140 -8.67 -9.87 -2.33
CA GLY A 140 -8.07 -9.62 -1.02
C GLY A 140 -7.80 -10.92 -0.29
N HIS A 141 -6.75 -10.91 0.51
CA HIS A 141 -6.33 -12.02 1.34
C HIS A 141 -6.06 -11.50 2.76
N ARG A 142 -6.44 -12.29 3.75
CA ARG A 142 -6.19 -12.02 5.15
C ARG A 142 -5.38 -13.14 5.75
N LEU A 143 -4.38 -12.78 6.54
CA LEU A 143 -3.54 -13.74 7.24
C LEU A 143 -4.31 -14.30 8.44
N LEU A 144 -4.60 -15.60 8.41
CA LEU A 144 -5.23 -16.34 9.50
C LEU A 144 -4.35 -17.55 9.80
N ASP A 145 -3.93 -17.69 11.04
CA ASP A 145 -3.08 -18.79 11.50
C ASP A 145 -1.83 -19.02 10.62
N GLY A 146 -1.23 -17.92 10.13
CA GLY A 146 -0.03 -17.93 9.30
C GLY A 146 -0.25 -18.28 7.83
N ARG A 147 -1.49 -18.28 7.35
CA ARG A 147 -1.88 -18.54 5.95
C ARG A 147 -2.87 -17.50 5.43
N TYR A 148 -2.71 -17.15 4.15
CA TYR A 148 -3.65 -16.26 3.49
C TYR A 148 -4.95 -16.99 3.10
N GLU A 149 -6.05 -16.51 3.68
CA GLU A 149 -7.39 -16.87 3.26
C GLU A 149 -8.02 -15.74 2.42
N PRO A 150 -8.78 -16.08 1.38
CA PRO A 150 -9.49 -15.07 0.58
C PRO A 150 -10.48 -14.28 1.44
N ILE A 151 -10.52 -12.96 1.26
CA ILE A 151 -11.56 -12.10 1.84
C ILE A 151 -12.80 -12.21 0.94
N PRO A 152 -13.95 -12.66 1.45
CA PRO A 152 -15.16 -12.77 0.65
C PRO A 152 -15.66 -11.39 0.22
N PRO A 153 -16.00 -11.19 -1.05
CA PRO A 153 -16.55 -9.92 -1.51
C PRO A 153 -17.99 -9.71 -1.04
N SER A 154 -18.35 -8.46 -0.84
CA SER A 154 -19.73 -8.02 -0.70
C SER A 154 -20.49 -8.17 -2.03
N ILE A 155 -21.82 -8.00 -2.01
CA ILE A 155 -22.67 -8.12 -3.22
C ILE A 155 -22.25 -7.17 -4.35
N ASP A 156 -21.70 -6.00 -3.99
CA ASP A 156 -21.23 -4.98 -4.93
C ASP A 156 -19.76 -5.14 -5.34
N GLY A 157 -19.15 -6.28 -5.00
CA GLY A 157 -17.74 -6.57 -5.31
C GLY A 157 -16.72 -5.88 -4.40
N SER A 158 -17.16 -5.11 -3.41
CA SER A 158 -16.25 -4.47 -2.44
C SER A 158 -15.71 -5.47 -1.43
N LEU A 159 -14.54 -5.14 -0.85
CA LEU A 159 -13.91 -5.90 0.23
C LEU A 159 -13.77 -5.03 1.48
N VAL A 160 -13.87 -5.63 2.66
CA VAL A 160 -13.69 -4.94 3.94
C VAL A 160 -12.36 -5.33 4.55
N SER A 161 -11.50 -4.34 4.73
CA SER A 161 -10.25 -4.48 5.48
C SER A 161 -10.52 -4.35 6.97
N ARG A 162 -10.09 -5.33 7.76
CA ARG A 162 -10.17 -5.29 9.22
C ARG A 162 -9.07 -4.43 9.84
N THR A 163 -7.88 -4.41 9.23
CA THR A 163 -6.73 -3.67 9.74
C THR A 163 -6.94 -2.16 9.65
N THR A 164 -7.57 -1.69 8.58
CA THR A 164 -7.84 -0.26 8.36
C THR A 164 -9.24 0.18 8.79
N GLY A 165 -10.19 -0.74 8.91
CA GLY A 165 -11.62 -0.42 9.09
C GLY A 165 -12.25 0.20 7.85
N LEU A 166 -11.64 0.02 6.68
CA LEU A 166 -12.09 0.60 5.42
C LEU A 166 -12.70 -0.46 4.51
N ARG A 167 -13.72 -0.06 3.77
CA ARG A 167 -14.23 -0.77 2.61
C ARG A 167 -13.50 -0.31 1.37
N LEU A 168 -12.96 -1.26 0.62
CA LEU A 168 -12.31 -1.06 -0.67
C LEU A 168 -13.33 -1.37 -1.75
N LYS A 169 -13.69 -0.39 -2.57
CA LYS A 169 -14.72 -0.53 -3.61
C LYS A 169 -14.20 -0.08 -4.97
N PRO A 170 -14.21 -0.96 -5.99
CA PRO A 170 -13.91 -0.56 -7.36
C PRO A 170 -14.96 0.44 -7.88
N GLU A 171 -14.52 1.60 -8.36
CA GLU A 171 -15.37 2.63 -8.97
C GLU A 171 -14.69 3.22 -10.21
N GLY A 172 -15.15 2.85 -11.42
CA GLY A 172 -14.44 3.18 -12.65
C GLY A 172 -13.03 2.59 -12.63
N GLU A 173 -12.01 3.37 -12.88
CA GLU A 173 -10.61 2.98 -12.81
C GLU A 173 -10.02 3.12 -11.38
N ASN A 174 -10.80 3.60 -10.42
CA ASN A 174 -10.34 3.89 -9.07
C ASN A 174 -10.71 2.80 -8.06
N LEU A 175 -9.94 2.71 -6.99
CA LEU A 175 -10.24 1.93 -5.79
C LEU A 175 -10.67 2.88 -4.67
N ARG A 176 -11.98 3.04 -4.49
CA ARG A 176 -12.53 3.91 -3.47
C ARG A 176 -12.35 3.32 -2.06
N LEU A 177 -11.87 4.16 -1.13
CA LEU A 177 -11.81 3.85 0.28
C LEU A 177 -12.98 4.52 1.02
N ILE A 178 -13.73 3.73 1.79
CA ILE A 178 -14.92 4.18 2.54
C ILE A 178 -14.76 3.72 3.98
N ASP A 179 -14.90 4.61 4.94
CA ASP A 179 -14.88 4.26 6.36
C ASP A 179 -16.11 3.39 6.68
N GLU A 180 -15.85 2.18 7.17
CA GLU A 180 -16.91 1.19 7.39
C GLU A 180 -17.84 1.59 8.56
N ALA A 181 -17.35 2.38 9.52
CA ALA A 181 -18.14 2.80 10.68
C ALA A 181 -19.03 4.02 10.37
N THR A 182 -18.55 4.95 9.54
CA THR A 182 -19.27 6.20 9.25
C THR A 182 -19.94 6.22 7.89
N GLY A 183 -19.50 5.37 6.96
CA GLY A 183 -19.89 5.40 5.55
C GLY A 183 -19.26 6.56 4.75
N GLU A 184 -18.36 7.33 5.36
CA GLU A 184 -17.69 8.45 4.71
C GLU A 184 -16.64 7.96 3.72
N ARG A 185 -16.61 8.62 2.56
CA ARG A 185 -15.59 8.36 1.52
C ARG A 185 -14.32 9.13 1.87
N LEU A 186 -13.18 8.46 1.82
CA LEU A 186 -11.90 9.15 1.86
C LEU A 186 -11.72 9.92 0.55
N LEU A 187 -11.45 11.22 0.67
CA LEU A 187 -11.30 12.09 -0.51
C LEU A 187 -9.96 11.85 -1.19
N PHE A 188 -9.98 11.86 -2.51
CA PHE A 188 -8.81 11.92 -3.36
C PHE A 188 -8.34 13.38 -3.56
N VAL A 189 -7.15 13.58 -4.10
CA VAL A 189 -6.54 14.90 -4.22
C VAL A 189 -7.45 15.87 -4.97
N ASP A 190 -7.95 15.48 -6.13
CA ASP A 190 -8.82 16.29 -6.97
C ASP A 190 -10.15 16.65 -6.28
N GLU A 191 -10.69 15.73 -5.48
CA GLU A 191 -11.93 15.96 -4.71
C GLU A 191 -11.70 16.97 -3.58
N ILE A 192 -10.53 16.94 -2.94
CA ILE A 192 -10.14 17.91 -1.91
C ILE A 192 -10.04 19.31 -2.52
N ASP A 193 -9.41 19.44 -3.68
CA ASP A 193 -9.26 20.72 -4.37
C ASP A 193 -10.62 21.30 -4.79
N GLN A 194 -11.54 20.45 -5.28
CA GLN A 194 -12.89 20.84 -5.62
C GLN A 194 -13.68 21.32 -4.38
N GLU A 195 -13.59 20.60 -3.27
CA GLU A 195 -14.26 20.96 -2.03
C GLU A 195 -13.71 22.26 -1.45
N LEU A 196 -12.38 22.44 -1.46
CA LEU A 196 -11.75 23.69 -1.06
C LEU A 196 -12.19 24.88 -1.93
N ALA A 197 -12.29 24.70 -3.24
CA ALA A 197 -12.77 25.71 -4.16
C ALA A 197 -14.24 26.07 -3.87
N ARG A 198 -15.08 25.08 -3.57
CA ARG A 198 -16.48 25.28 -3.18
C ARG A 198 -16.58 26.10 -1.90
N LEU A 199 -15.89 25.71 -0.85
CA LEU A 199 -15.91 26.38 0.45
C LEU A 199 -15.41 27.82 0.36
N ARG A 200 -14.34 28.08 -0.41
CA ARG A 200 -13.84 29.44 -0.67
C ARG A 200 -14.88 30.32 -1.35
N LYS A 201 -15.65 29.76 -2.29
CA LYS A 201 -16.71 30.47 -2.98
C LYS A 201 -17.90 30.79 -2.07
N GLU A 202 -18.23 29.89 -1.18
CA GLU A 202 -19.28 30.07 -0.17
C GLU A 202 -18.90 31.16 0.86
N LEU A 203 -17.66 31.09 1.38
CA LEU A 203 -17.13 32.08 2.34
C LEU A 203 -16.91 33.46 1.73
N GLY A 204 -16.57 33.56 0.44
CA GLY A 204 -16.40 34.84 -0.25
C GLY A 204 -17.72 35.52 -0.69
N ARG A 205 -18.87 34.89 -0.39
CA ARG A 205 -20.22 35.43 -0.64
C ARG A 205 -20.92 35.96 0.60
N SER A 206 -20.27 35.86 1.77
CA SER A 206 -20.81 36.34 3.07
C SER A 206 -20.30 37.75 3.43
#